data_cea7eeb14b81bafadcde05d9c21ccfa0
#
_entry.id   cea7eeb14b81bafadcde05d9c21ccfa0
#
_cell.length_a   1.000
_cell.length_b   1.000
_cell.length_c   1.000
_cell.angle_alpha   90.00
_cell.angle_beta   90.00
_cell.angle_gamma   90.00
#
_symmetry.space_group_name_H-M   'P 1'
#
loop_
_entity.id
_entity.type
_entity.pdbx_description
1 polymer ?
#
loop_
_entity_poly.entity_id
_entity_poly.type
_entity_poly.pdbx_seq_one_letter_code
_entity_poly.pdbx_strand_id
1 'polypeptide(L)'
;MPARVVSVPVRWGDLDAYGHVNNVAILALLEQARVQAFWAPGAPVLPTLAAGTPVQVVVADAHVSYRRAIPYVQAVDVSVTVPRVGGASFVIGYEIALDGALAVSATTTLALIEVATWRPIRLDDEQRERLAEFAPEAMA
;
A
#
# COMPACT_ATOMS: atom_id res chain seq x y z
N MET A 1 -7.16 5.52 -14.03
CA MET A 1 -5.79 5.91 -13.67
C MET A 1 -5.07 4.68 -13.18
N PRO A 2 -4.00 4.27 -13.83
CA PRO A 2 -3.34 3.01 -13.49
C PRO A 2 -2.59 3.04 -12.15
N ALA A 3 -2.24 4.21 -11.66
CA ALA A 3 -1.58 4.34 -10.39
C ALA A 3 -2.11 5.57 -9.65
N ARG A 4 -2.07 5.53 -8.34
CA ARG A 4 -2.32 6.70 -7.51
C ARG A 4 -1.02 7.07 -6.82
N VAL A 5 -0.66 8.34 -6.90
CA VAL A 5 0.50 8.88 -6.19
C VAL A 5 0.00 9.52 -4.91
N VAL A 6 0.55 9.08 -3.79
CA VAL A 6 0.19 9.58 -2.46
C VAL A 6 1.43 10.22 -1.85
N SER A 7 1.30 11.47 -1.42
CA SER A 7 2.37 12.15 -0.69
C SER A 7 2.28 11.80 0.78
N VAL A 8 3.35 11.25 1.33
CA VAL A 8 3.39 10.82 2.74
C VAL A 8 4.49 11.59 3.45
N PRO A 9 4.18 12.33 4.54
CA PRO A 9 5.18 13.08 5.29
C PRO A 9 6.21 12.16 5.93
N VAL A 10 7.45 12.59 5.96
CA VAL A 10 8.53 11.95 6.69
C VAL A 10 8.75 12.73 7.99
N ARG A 11 8.77 12.04 9.11
CA ARG A 11 9.04 12.65 10.41
C ARG A 11 10.51 12.51 10.76
N TRP A 12 11.01 13.47 11.56
CA TRP A 12 12.38 13.36 12.04
C TRP A 12 12.62 12.04 12.80
N GLY A 13 11.63 11.56 13.54
CA GLY A 13 11.71 10.30 14.27
C GLY A 13 11.74 9.06 13.39
N ASP A 14 11.53 9.19 12.08
CA ASP A 14 11.63 8.09 11.11
C ASP A 14 13.08 7.79 10.72
N LEU A 15 14.01 8.65 11.09
CA LEU A 15 15.42 8.50 10.76
C LEU A 15 16.14 7.56 11.71
N ASP A 16 17.14 6.85 11.18
CA ASP A 16 18.06 6.05 11.98
C ASP A 16 19.31 6.88 12.34
N ALA A 17 20.28 6.23 12.98
CA ALA A 17 21.52 6.89 13.40
C ALA A 17 22.36 7.44 12.25
N TYR A 18 22.14 6.94 11.03
CA TYR A 18 22.85 7.40 9.82
C TYR A 18 22.17 8.59 9.15
N GLY A 19 21.03 9.04 9.66
CA GLY A 19 20.27 10.14 9.07
C GLY A 19 19.41 9.72 7.87
N HIS A 20 19.14 8.46 7.72
CA HIS A 20 18.28 7.92 6.67
C HIS A 20 16.96 7.41 7.24
N VAL A 21 15.91 7.43 6.44
CA VAL A 21 14.64 6.81 6.85
C VAL A 21 14.90 5.32 7.07
N ASN A 22 14.64 4.84 8.31
CA ASN A 22 14.96 3.46 8.62
C ASN A 22 13.97 2.51 7.95
N ASN A 23 14.39 1.23 7.79
CA ASN A 23 13.60 0.24 7.07
C ASN A 23 12.22 -0.02 7.68
N VAL A 24 12.08 0.09 9.00
CA VAL A 24 10.78 -0.07 9.67
C VAL A 24 9.87 1.12 9.35
N ALA A 25 10.42 2.32 9.37
CA ALA A 25 9.66 3.52 9.01
C ALA A 25 9.21 3.48 7.55
N ILE A 26 10.01 2.93 6.64
CA ILE A 26 9.61 2.76 5.25
C ILE A 26 8.34 1.91 5.14
N LEU A 27 8.26 0.80 5.86
CA LEU A 27 7.04 -0.01 5.89
C LEU A 27 5.83 0.79 6.38
N ALA A 28 6.03 1.64 7.39
CA ALA A 28 4.96 2.51 7.89
C ALA A 28 4.53 3.56 6.85
N LEU A 29 5.46 4.10 6.09
CA LEU A 29 5.13 5.03 4.99
C LEU A 29 4.30 4.34 3.91
N LEU A 30 4.64 3.11 3.55
CA LEU A 30 3.88 2.33 2.58
C LEU A 30 2.47 2.01 3.09
N GLU A 31 2.34 1.67 4.36
CA GLU A 31 1.04 1.45 5.00
C GLU A 31 0.18 2.72 4.94
N GLN A 32 0.75 3.86 5.28
CA GLN A 32 0.04 5.13 5.22
C GLN A 32 -0.44 5.43 3.80
N ALA A 33 0.40 5.14 2.80
CA ALA A 33 0.04 5.34 1.41
C ALA A 33 -1.15 4.48 0.99
N ARG A 34 -1.17 3.20 1.36
CA ARG A 34 -2.30 2.33 0.99
C ARG A 34 -3.58 2.71 1.71
N VAL A 35 -3.49 3.15 2.96
CA VAL A 35 -4.66 3.63 3.69
C VAL A 35 -5.28 4.84 2.98
N GLN A 36 -4.46 5.80 2.59
CA GLN A 36 -4.95 6.97 1.85
C GLN A 36 -5.50 6.59 0.47
N ALA A 37 -4.89 5.63 -0.20
CA ALA A 37 -5.34 5.23 -1.53
C ALA A 37 -6.66 4.46 -1.53
N PHE A 38 -6.86 3.55 -0.58
CA PHE A 38 -7.99 2.61 -0.61
C PHE A 38 -9.11 2.95 0.36
N TRP A 39 -8.87 3.80 1.34
CA TRP A 39 -9.87 4.23 2.32
C TRP A 39 -10.07 5.74 2.31
N ALA A 40 -9.84 6.37 1.17
CA ALA A 40 -10.07 7.81 1.02
C ALA A 40 -11.52 8.18 1.37
N PRO A 41 -11.75 9.31 2.04
CA PRO A 41 -13.10 9.75 2.37
C PRO A 41 -14.03 9.82 1.15
N GLY A 42 -15.24 9.31 1.29
CA GLY A 42 -16.27 9.37 0.26
C GLY A 42 -16.26 8.22 -0.76
N ALA A 43 -15.19 7.44 -0.84
CA ALA A 43 -15.11 6.34 -1.82
C ALA A 43 -14.19 5.21 -1.35
N PRO A 44 -14.46 4.59 -0.19
CA PRO A 44 -13.63 3.49 0.26
C PRO A 44 -13.78 2.30 -0.68
N VAL A 45 -12.65 1.72 -1.07
CA VAL A 45 -12.61 0.53 -1.92
C VAL A 45 -12.83 -0.73 -1.10
N LEU A 46 -12.41 -0.71 0.14
CA LEU A 46 -12.34 -1.87 1.04
C LEU A 46 -13.26 -1.66 2.24
N PRO A 47 -13.54 -2.73 3.01
CA PRO A 47 -14.37 -2.62 4.20
C PRO A 47 -13.88 -1.54 5.17
N THR A 48 -14.79 -1.00 5.96
CA THR A 48 -14.48 0.03 6.95
C THR A 48 -13.34 -0.38 7.87
N LEU A 49 -12.38 0.53 8.06
CA LEU A 49 -11.29 0.34 9.02
C LEU A 49 -11.79 0.69 10.43
N ALA A 50 -12.33 -0.30 11.12
CA ALA A 50 -12.83 -0.11 12.48
C ALA A 50 -12.69 -1.39 13.29
N ALA A 51 -12.37 -1.26 14.56
CA ALA A 51 -12.38 -2.39 15.49
C ALA A 51 -13.78 -3.01 15.55
N GLY A 52 -13.85 -4.32 15.60
CA GLY A 52 -15.12 -5.03 15.67
C GLY A 52 -15.82 -5.23 14.33
N THR A 53 -15.27 -4.74 13.23
CA THR A 53 -15.79 -5.00 11.90
C THR A 53 -15.69 -6.50 11.61
N PRO A 54 -16.77 -7.17 11.17
CA PRO A 54 -16.76 -8.64 10.99
C PRO A 54 -15.89 -9.08 9.82
N VAL A 55 -15.67 -8.24 8.85
CA VAL A 55 -14.77 -8.49 7.71
C VAL A 55 -13.63 -7.51 7.78
N GLN A 56 -12.41 -8.02 7.73
CA GLN A 56 -11.22 -7.17 7.83
C GLN A 56 -10.23 -7.53 6.73
N VAL A 57 -9.35 -6.58 6.45
CA VAL A 57 -8.25 -6.76 5.51
C VAL A 57 -6.99 -6.97 6.33
N VAL A 58 -6.28 -8.06 6.04
CA VAL A 58 -5.03 -8.38 6.74
C VAL A 58 -3.89 -8.49 5.74
N VAL A 59 -2.69 -8.15 6.18
CA VAL A 59 -1.48 -8.32 5.38
C VAL A 59 -1.03 -9.77 5.51
N ALA A 60 -0.99 -10.48 4.39
CA ALA A 60 -0.56 -11.87 4.34
C ALA A 60 0.92 -11.99 3.99
N ASP A 61 1.46 -11.03 3.25
CA ASP A 61 2.83 -11.09 2.75
C ASP A 61 3.32 -9.67 2.44
N ALA A 62 4.60 -9.43 2.64
CA ALA A 62 5.22 -8.15 2.33
C ALA A 62 6.63 -8.41 1.79
N HIS A 63 6.96 -7.77 0.69
CA HIS A 63 8.27 -7.85 0.08
C HIS A 63 8.75 -6.43 -0.24
N VAL A 64 9.92 -6.06 0.25
CA VAL A 64 10.47 -4.72 0.07
C VAL A 64 11.89 -4.81 -0.44
N SER A 65 12.19 -4.06 -1.50
CA SER A 65 13.54 -3.90 -2.01
C SER A 65 13.99 -2.47 -1.76
N TYR A 66 15.08 -2.32 -1.03
CA TYR A 66 15.68 -1.04 -0.70
C TYR A 66 16.82 -0.79 -1.69
N ARG A 67 16.60 0.15 -2.60
CA ARG A 67 17.58 0.41 -3.68
C ARG A 67 18.45 1.61 -3.41
N ARG A 68 17.92 2.59 -2.67
CA ARG A 68 18.63 3.81 -2.28
C ARG A 68 18.18 4.24 -0.91
N ALA A 69 19.09 4.82 -0.15
CA ALA A 69 18.75 5.43 1.14
C ALA A 69 17.89 6.68 0.89
N ILE A 70 16.91 6.89 1.74
CA ILE A 70 16.07 8.08 1.73
C ILE A 70 16.56 9.00 2.84
N PRO A 71 17.11 10.18 2.50
CA PRO A 71 17.52 11.15 3.52
C PRO A 71 16.30 11.81 4.14
N TYR A 72 16.52 12.68 5.13
CA TYR A 72 15.40 13.44 5.67
C TYR A 72 14.87 14.40 4.61
N VAL A 73 13.67 14.12 4.14
CA VAL A 73 12.91 14.96 3.22
C VAL A 73 11.56 15.25 3.88
N GLN A 74 10.89 16.31 3.44
CA GLN A 74 9.61 16.67 4.03
C GLN A 74 8.54 15.61 3.80
N ALA A 75 8.52 15.04 2.60
CA ALA A 75 7.57 14.01 2.21
C ALA A 75 8.14 13.16 1.09
N VAL A 76 7.62 11.97 0.94
CA VAL A 76 7.89 11.11 -0.22
C VAL A 76 6.62 10.89 -1.00
N ASP A 77 6.74 10.76 -2.31
CA ASP A 77 5.64 10.38 -3.18
C ASP A 77 5.68 8.88 -3.39
N VAL A 78 4.60 8.22 -2.99
CA VAL A 78 4.45 6.77 -3.13
C VAL A 78 3.47 6.48 -4.24
N SER A 79 3.93 5.82 -5.29
CA SER A 79 3.03 5.31 -6.34
C SER A 79 2.42 4.00 -5.87
N VAL A 80 1.09 3.92 -5.91
CA VAL A 80 0.33 2.74 -5.46
C VAL A 80 -0.41 2.15 -6.65
N THR A 81 -0.16 0.87 -6.91
CA THR A 81 -0.83 0.11 -7.97
C THR A 81 -1.39 -1.19 -7.41
N VAL A 82 -2.26 -1.84 -8.18
CA VAL A 82 -2.76 -3.19 -7.88
C VAL A 82 -2.44 -4.07 -9.08
N PRO A 83 -1.26 -4.68 -9.11
CA PRO A 83 -0.86 -5.51 -10.25
C PRO A 83 -1.61 -6.83 -10.36
N ARG A 84 -2.23 -7.29 -9.28
CA ARG A 84 -2.92 -8.58 -9.30
C ARG A 84 -4.11 -8.58 -8.36
N VAL A 85 -5.24 -9.14 -8.81
CA VAL A 85 -6.44 -9.37 -8.00
C VAL A 85 -6.76 -10.86 -8.06
N GLY A 86 -6.76 -11.52 -6.92
CA GLY A 86 -7.14 -12.93 -6.78
C GLY A 86 -8.60 -13.08 -6.38
N GLY A 87 -8.97 -14.27 -5.88
CA GLY A 87 -10.33 -14.55 -5.41
C GLY A 87 -10.69 -13.82 -4.13
N ALA A 88 -9.84 -13.96 -3.12
CA ALA A 88 -10.02 -13.38 -1.77
C ALA A 88 -8.85 -12.51 -1.34
N SER A 89 -7.94 -12.21 -2.25
CA SER A 89 -6.75 -11.44 -1.98
C SER A 89 -6.35 -10.60 -3.19
N PHE A 90 -5.50 -9.61 -2.96
CA PHE A 90 -4.95 -8.79 -4.02
C PHE A 90 -3.55 -8.32 -3.64
N VAL A 91 -2.76 -7.99 -4.64
CA VAL A 91 -1.38 -7.52 -4.45
C VAL A 91 -1.35 -6.02 -4.70
N ILE A 92 -0.77 -5.29 -3.77
CA ILE A 92 -0.49 -3.86 -3.93
C ILE A 92 0.99 -3.70 -4.27
N GLY A 93 1.27 -2.91 -5.29
CA GLY A 93 2.62 -2.50 -5.65
C GLY A 93 2.88 -1.07 -5.20
N TYR A 94 4.10 -0.81 -4.72
CA TYR A 94 4.52 0.50 -4.24
C TYR A 94 5.86 0.86 -4.85
N GLU A 95 6.02 2.12 -5.20
CA GLU A 95 7.31 2.67 -5.60
C GLU A 95 7.53 4.03 -4.98
N ILE A 96 8.72 4.25 -4.42
CA ILE A 96 9.17 5.56 -3.95
C ILE A 96 10.36 5.95 -4.81
N ALA A 97 10.26 7.07 -5.51
CA ALA A 97 11.36 7.63 -6.30
C ALA A 97 11.81 8.96 -5.68
N LEU A 98 13.11 9.17 -5.70
CA LEU A 98 13.73 10.43 -5.27
C LEU A 98 14.58 10.96 -6.43
N ASP A 99 14.34 12.22 -6.79
CA ASP A 99 15.11 12.88 -7.87
C ASP A 99 15.14 12.04 -9.16
N GLY A 100 14.00 11.43 -9.49
CA GLY A 100 13.85 10.61 -10.68
C GLY A 100 14.43 9.21 -10.60
N ALA A 101 14.99 8.80 -9.45
CA ALA A 101 15.57 7.49 -9.27
C ALA A 101 14.78 6.67 -8.26
N LEU A 102 14.55 5.39 -8.57
CA LEU A 102 13.83 4.47 -7.70
C LEU A 102 14.61 4.23 -6.41
N ALA A 103 14.01 4.56 -5.27
CA ALA A 103 14.61 4.33 -3.95
C ALA A 103 14.07 3.06 -3.30
N VAL A 104 12.78 2.81 -3.42
CA VAL A 104 12.12 1.64 -2.82
C VAL A 104 11.10 1.09 -3.82
N SER A 105 11.09 -0.22 -3.96
CA SER A 105 9.98 -0.94 -4.61
C SER A 105 9.48 -2.02 -3.66
N ALA A 106 8.17 -2.23 -3.63
CA ALA A 106 7.59 -3.17 -2.70
C ALA A 106 6.29 -3.75 -3.23
N THR A 107 5.91 -4.89 -2.66
CA THR A 107 4.59 -5.47 -2.84
C THR A 107 4.07 -5.94 -1.49
N THR A 108 2.77 -5.82 -1.28
CA THR A 108 2.09 -6.48 -0.17
C THR A 108 0.91 -7.25 -0.71
N THR A 109 0.66 -8.43 -0.14
CA THR A 109 -0.55 -9.19 -0.44
C THR A 109 -1.50 -8.98 0.72
N LEU A 110 -2.69 -8.50 0.40
CA LEU A 110 -3.75 -8.29 1.37
C LEU A 110 -4.87 -9.28 1.12
N ALA A 111 -5.45 -9.79 2.19
CA ALA A 111 -6.54 -10.76 2.12
C ALA A 111 -7.74 -10.23 2.89
N LEU A 112 -8.93 -10.47 2.34
CA LEU A 112 -10.19 -10.27 3.04
C LEU A 112 -10.47 -11.50 3.88
N ILE A 113 -10.74 -11.30 5.18
CA ILE A 113 -11.05 -12.39 6.07
C ILE A 113 -12.31 -12.11 6.89
N GLU A 114 -12.99 -13.18 7.26
CA GLU A 114 -14.02 -13.14 8.28
C GLU A 114 -13.34 -13.34 9.64
N VAL A 115 -13.51 -12.38 10.55
CA VAL A 115 -12.79 -12.38 11.83
C VAL A 115 -13.22 -13.56 12.70
N ALA A 116 -14.51 -13.92 12.70
CA ALA A 116 -15.04 -14.99 13.56
C ALA A 116 -14.40 -16.35 13.26
N THR A 117 -14.10 -16.65 12.01
CA THR A 117 -13.58 -17.95 11.57
C THR A 117 -12.14 -17.87 11.08
N TRP A 118 -11.63 -16.66 10.85
CA TRP A 118 -10.34 -16.37 10.22
C TRP A 118 -10.23 -16.98 8.81
N ARG A 119 -11.36 -17.10 8.12
CA ARG A 119 -11.42 -17.65 6.76
C ARG A 119 -11.44 -16.56 5.71
N PRO A 120 -10.84 -16.80 4.54
CA PRO A 120 -10.88 -15.84 3.44
C PRO A 120 -12.32 -15.63 2.97
N ILE A 121 -12.60 -14.38 2.61
CA ILE A 121 -13.86 -13.97 1.99
C ILE A 121 -13.57 -13.50 0.57
N ARG A 122 -14.37 -13.98 -0.37
CA ARG A 122 -14.22 -13.62 -1.77
C ARG A 122 -14.52 -12.13 -1.97
N LEU A 123 -13.66 -11.46 -2.73
CA LEU A 123 -13.89 -10.09 -3.17
C LEU A 123 -15.16 -10.05 -4.03
N ASP A 124 -16.00 -9.05 -3.79
CA ASP A 124 -17.20 -8.86 -4.61
C ASP A 124 -16.87 -8.13 -5.93
N ASP A 125 -17.84 -8.06 -6.84
CA ASP A 125 -17.62 -7.48 -8.16
C ASP A 125 -17.26 -5.99 -8.07
N GLU A 126 -17.89 -5.25 -7.18
CA GLU A 126 -17.60 -3.83 -7.00
C GLU A 126 -16.16 -3.62 -6.50
N GLN A 127 -15.73 -4.40 -5.51
CA GLN A 127 -14.36 -4.33 -5.02
C GLN A 127 -13.37 -4.65 -6.13
N ARG A 128 -13.64 -5.67 -6.92
CA ARG A 128 -12.77 -6.08 -8.03
C ARG A 128 -12.67 -4.98 -9.09
N GLU A 129 -13.77 -4.34 -9.43
CA GLU A 129 -13.78 -3.25 -10.41
C GLU A 129 -12.98 -2.06 -9.91
N ARG A 130 -13.14 -1.70 -8.66
CA ARG A 130 -12.44 -0.56 -8.08
C ARG A 130 -10.95 -0.82 -7.93
N LEU A 131 -10.56 -2.03 -7.54
CA LEU A 131 -9.16 -2.41 -7.51
C LEU A 131 -8.54 -2.42 -8.90
N ALA A 132 -9.31 -2.78 -9.92
CA ALA A 132 -8.83 -2.77 -11.31
C ALA A 132 -8.46 -1.37 -11.80
N GLU A 133 -9.03 -0.32 -11.22
CA GLU A 133 -8.67 1.07 -11.56
C GLU A 133 -7.21 1.39 -11.21
N PHE A 134 -6.60 0.61 -10.32
CA PHE A 134 -5.20 0.77 -9.91
C PHE A 134 -4.25 -0.14 -10.69
N ALA A 135 -4.72 -0.85 -11.70
CA ALA A 135 -3.84 -1.72 -12.48
C ALA A 135 -2.68 -0.93 -13.07
N PRO A 136 -1.46 -1.49 -13.06
CA PRO A 136 -0.31 -0.83 -13.68
C PRO A 136 -0.57 -0.56 -15.16
N GLU A 137 0.05 0.48 -15.71
CA GLU A 137 -0.03 0.74 -17.12
C GLU A 137 0.56 -0.42 -17.90
N ALA A 138 -0.12 -0.80 -18.97
CA ALA A 138 0.40 -1.81 -19.88
C ALA A 138 1.71 -1.29 -20.50
N MET A 139 2.71 -2.16 -20.55
CA MET A 139 3.96 -1.84 -21.23
C MET A 139 3.66 -1.70 -22.74
N ALA A 140 4.07 -0.59 -23.27
CA ALA A 140 3.89 -0.36 -24.71
C ALA A 140 4.79 -1.27 -25.54
#